data_51c4584359df7effd54eeb27ccb845d6
#
_entry.id   51c4584359df7effd54eeb27ccb845d6
#
_cell.length_a   1.000
_cell.length_b   1.000
_cell.length_c   1.000
_cell.angle_alpha   90.00
_cell.angle_beta   90.00
_cell.angle_gamma   90.00
#
_symmetry.space_group_name_H-M   'P 1'
#
loop_
_entity.id
_entity.type
_entity.pdbx_description
1 polymer ?
#
loop_
_entity_poly.entity_id
_entity_poly.type
_entity_poly.pdbx_seq_one_letter_code
_entity_poly.pdbx_strand_id
1 'polypeptide(L)'
;MSHAAHGHDGTHARLRVSSWRCLPAARAAEWTRRAVFGRLSAVDQIFTLEQARLLMPDLLARADEAVAVRADLVEVQSALNQGATSPLGGLPEAKALEARLSEILGWFSTEGLDLKGIAPLLLDFPAELDGDTVLLCWLEGERELRWYHKPEHGFAGRRPIPGTVG
;
A
#
# COMPACT_ATOMS: atom_id res chain seq x y z
N MET A 1 55.66 -6.48 -56.67
CA MET A 1 55.87 -6.86 -55.25
C MET A 1 54.63 -6.48 -54.49
N SER A 2 53.77 -7.50 -54.28
CA SER A 2 52.43 -7.36 -53.69
C SER A 2 52.52 -7.30 -52.17
N HIS A 3 51.76 -6.41 -51.56
CA HIS A 3 51.39 -6.54 -50.16
C HIS A 3 49.85 -6.48 -50.02
N ALA A 4 49.33 -7.61 -49.63
CA ALA A 4 47.93 -7.80 -49.32
C ALA A 4 47.60 -7.18 -47.94
N ALA A 5 46.53 -6.36 -47.85
CA ALA A 5 45.96 -5.88 -46.61
C ALA A 5 44.83 -6.83 -46.18
N HIS A 6 44.94 -7.34 -44.95
CA HIS A 6 43.93 -8.13 -44.28
C HIS A 6 42.80 -7.22 -43.74
N GLY A 7 41.60 -7.39 -44.23
CA GLY A 7 40.41 -6.79 -43.67
C GLY A 7 39.94 -7.56 -42.41
N HIS A 8 39.79 -6.85 -41.28
CA HIS A 8 39.09 -7.35 -40.08
C HIS A 8 37.63 -7.03 -40.21
N ASP A 9 36.86 -8.06 -40.47
CA ASP A 9 35.39 -7.98 -40.45
C ASP A 9 34.91 -8.09 -39.00
N GLY A 10 34.60 -6.94 -38.40
CA GLY A 10 34.06 -6.83 -37.04
C GLY A 10 32.54 -6.93 -37.02
N THR A 11 32.04 -8.16 -36.95
CA THR A 11 30.59 -8.40 -36.80
C THR A 11 30.14 -7.99 -35.42
N HIS A 12 29.70 -6.74 -35.28
CA HIS A 12 29.00 -6.28 -34.07
C HIS A 12 27.60 -6.94 -34.04
N ALA A 13 27.50 -7.98 -33.24
CA ALA A 13 26.21 -8.55 -32.85
C ALA A 13 25.42 -7.50 -32.05
N ARG A 14 24.45 -6.85 -32.69
CA ARG A 14 23.46 -6.01 -32.02
C ARG A 14 22.58 -6.91 -31.19
N LEU A 15 22.79 -6.90 -29.87
CA LEU A 15 21.84 -7.44 -28.92
C LEU A 15 20.52 -6.69 -29.09
N ARG A 16 19.51 -7.38 -29.58
CA ARG A 16 18.12 -6.89 -29.59
C ARG A 16 17.69 -6.79 -28.15
N VAL A 17 17.65 -5.58 -27.62
CA VAL A 17 16.94 -5.28 -26.39
C VAL A 17 15.47 -5.51 -26.69
N SER A 18 14.96 -6.65 -26.23
CA SER A 18 13.55 -6.97 -26.31
C SER A 18 12.75 -5.87 -25.59
N SER A 19 11.83 -5.28 -26.33
CA SER A 19 10.93 -4.22 -25.88
C SER A 19 10.20 -4.65 -24.61
N TRP A 20 10.60 -4.10 -23.48
CA TRP A 20 9.79 -4.13 -22.28
C TRP A 20 8.57 -3.24 -22.55
N ARG A 21 7.46 -3.86 -22.92
CA ARG A 21 6.19 -3.16 -23.03
C ARG A 21 5.85 -2.64 -21.62
N CYS A 22 5.82 -1.32 -21.46
CA CYS A 22 5.23 -0.69 -20.31
C CYS A 22 3.84 -1.29 -20.08
N LEU A 23 3.66 -1.95 -18.95
CA LEU A 23 2.34 -2.39 -18.50
C LEU A 23 1.51 -1.15 -18.18
N PRO A 24 0.27 -1.04 -18.69
CA PRO A 24 -0.58 0.11 -18.39
C PRO A 24 -0.82 0.20 -16.88
N ALA A 25 -0.91 1.45 -16.36
CA ALA A 25 -1.09 1.77 -14.94
C ALA A 25 -2.23 0.99 -14.25
N ALA A 26 -3.24 0.56 -15.00
CA ALA A 26 -4.31 -0.31 -14.52
C ALA A 26 -3.83 -1.68 -14.01
N ARG A 27 -2.71 -2.22 -14.53
CA ARG A 27 -2.14 -3.50 -14.07
C ARG A 27 -1.28 -3.37 -12.81
N ALA A 28 -0.70 -2.20 -12.57
CA ALA A 28 0.04 -1.95 -11.33
C ALA A 28 -0.91 -1.94 -10.13
N ALA A 29 -2.09 -1.32 -10.26
CA ALA A 29 -3.12 -1.33 -9.23
C ALA A 29 -3.71 -2.72 -8.95
N GLU A 30 -3.69 -3.59 -9.94
CA GLU A 30 -4.18 -4.97 -9.83
C GLU A 30 -3.15 -5.89 -9.16
N TRP A 31 -1.86 -5.62 -9.38
CA TRP A 31 -0.77 -6.36 -8.73
C TRP A 31 -0.70 -6.05 -7.24
N THR A 32 -0.87 -4.78 -6.86
CA THR A 32 -0.92 -4.33 -5.46
C THR A 32 -2.09 -5.00 -4.72
N ARG A 33 -3.26 -5.09 -5.35
CA ARG A 33 -4.42 -5.81 -4.78
C ARG A 33 -4.17 -7.31 -4.58
N ARG A 34 -3.46 -7.96 -5.48
CA ARG A 34 -3.25 -9.41 -5.44
C ARG A 34 -2.14 -9.83 -4.47
N ALA A 35 -1.12 -8.99 -4.26
CA ALA A 35 -0.01 -9.24 -3.35
C ALA A 35 -0.38 -8.99 -1.88
N VAL A 36 -1.24 -8.00 -1.61
CA VAL A 36 -1.66 -7.64 -0.24
C VAL A 36 -2.83 -8.51 0.27
N PHE A 37 -3.68 -9.03 -0.64
CA PHE A 37 -4.83 -9.86 -0.28
C PHE A 37 -4.61 -11.38 -0.35
N GLY A 38 -3.37 -11.84 -0.46
CA GLY A 38 -3.01 -13.25 -0.24
C GLY A 38 -3.22 -13.60 1.22
N ARG A 39 -4.36 -14.19 1.49
CA ARG A 39 -4.85 -14.83 2.71
C ARG A 39 -3.73 -15.21 3.71
N LEU A 40 -3.26 -14.23 4.50
CA LEU A 40 -2.75 -14.50 5.84
C LEU A 40 -4.01 -14.52 6.71
N SER A 41 -4.29 -15.65 7.33
CA SER A 41 -5.35 -15.74 8.33
C SER A 41 -5.03 -14.68 9.38
N ALA A 42 -5.79 -13.59 9.38
CA ALA A 42 -5.85 -12.73 10.53
C ALA A 42 -6.22 -13.64 11.70
N VAL A 43 -5.42 -13.63 12.74
CA VAL A 43 -5.86 -14.13 14.04
C VAL A 43 -7.23 -13.50 14.25
N ASP A 44 -8.26 -14.31 14.60
CA ASP A 44 -9.63 -13.82 14.85
C ASP A 44 -9.63 -12.94 16.12
N GLN A 45 -8.93 -11.80 16.05
CA GLN A 45 -8.84 -10.86 17.14
C GLN A 45 -10.09 -9.99 17.14
N ILE A 46 -10.87 -10.09 18.21
CA ILE A 46 -12.01 -9.21 18.46
C ILE A 46 -11.57 -8.15 19.46
N PHE A 47 -11.64 -6.89 19.08
CA PHE A 47 -11.26 -5.76 19.92
C PHE A 47 -12.42 -5.32 20.82
N THR A 48 -12.10 -4.92 22.04
CA THR A 48 -12.95 -3.99 22.77
C THR A 48 -12.69 -2.57 22.27
N LEU A 49 -13.64 -1.66 22.48
CA LEU A 49 -13.46 -0.25 22.12
C LEU A 49 -12.23 0.37 22.82
N GLU A 50 -11.96 -0.03 24.07
CA GLU A 50 -10.80 0.44 24.84
C GLU A 50 -9.49 -0.06 24.20
N GLN A 51 -9.38 -1.35 23.86
CA GLN A 51 -8.22 -1.91 23.18
C GLN A 51 -7.96 -1.22 21.84
N ALA A 52 -9.01 -1.01 21.04
CA ALA A 52 -8.87 -0.30 19.78
C ALA A 52 -8.38 1.14 19.95
N ARG A 53 -8.86 1.86 20.99
CA ARG A 53 -8.39 3.20 21.32
C ARG A 53 -6.96 3.23 21.82
N LEU A 54 -6.51 2.23 22.56
CA LEU A 54 -5.12 2.12 23.00
C LEU A 54 -4.15 1.91 21.83
N LEU A 55 -4.60 1.29 20.74
CA LEU A 55 -3.78 1.08 19.54
C LEU A 55 -3.71 2.34 18.66
N MET A 56 -4.60 3.31 18.84
CA MET A 56 -4.68 4.50 17.96
C MET A 56 -3.37 5.29 17.81
N PRO A 57 -2.56 5.55 18.87
CA PRO A 57 -1.30 6.27 18.69
C PRO A 57 -0.34 5.59 17.73
N ASP A 58 -0.20 4.27 17.82
CA ASP A 58 0.67 3.49 16.94
C ASP A 58 0.10 3.41 15.52
N LEU A 59 -1.22 3.23 15.39
CA LEU A 59 -1.92 3.28 14.12
C LEU A 59 -1.69 4.61 13.41
N LEU A 60 -1.88 5.75 14.09
CA LEU A 60 -1.71 7.08 13.52
C LEU A 60 -0.27 7.29 13.04
N ALA A 61 0.73 6.90 13.84
CA ALA A 61 2.13 7.00 13.45
C ALA A 61 2.44 6.18 12.19
N ARG A 62 1.93 4.94 12.12
CA ARG A 62 2.10 4.07 10.94
C ARG A 62 1.35 4.57 9.72
N ALA A 63 0.15 5.12 9.91
CA ALA A 63 -0.64 5.69 8.84
C ALA A 63 0.03 6.93 8.24
N ASP A 64 0.52 7.86 9.08
CA ASP A 64 1.26 9.05 8.63
C ASP A 64 2.51 8.64 7.84
N GLU A 65 3.24 7.60 8.28
CA GLU A 65 4.39 7.04 7.54
C GLU A 65 3.97 6.43 6.20
N ALA A 66 2.89 5.63 6.17
CA ALA A 66 2.37 5.04 4.94
C ALA A 66 1.97 6.10 3.90
N VAL A 67 1.36 7.20 4.35
CA VAL A 67 0.97 8.33 3.49
C VAL A 67 2.22 8.99 2.88
N ALA A 68 3.26 9.24 3.68
CA ALA A 68 4.51 9.83 3.20
C ALA A 68 5.21 8.91 2.19
N VAL A 69 5.41 7.64 2.53
CA VAL A 69 6.05 6.65 1.65
C VAL A 69 5.26 6.47 0.34
N ARG A 70 3.93 6.47 0.41
CA ARG A 70 3.06 6.40 -0.77
C ARG A 70 3.23 7.63 -1.67
N ALA A 71 3.34 8.83 -1.11
CA ALA A 71 3.56 10.07 -1.86
C ALA A 71 4.91 10.04 -2.59
N ASP A 72 5.98 9.67 -1.88
CA ASP A 72 7.32 9.55 -2.46
C ASP A 72 7.37 8.50 -3.58
N LEU A 73 6.70 7.36 -3.38
CA LEU A 73 6.61 6.31 -4.40
C LEU A 73 5.90 6.80 -5.67
N VAL A 74 4.80 7.54 -5.52
CA VAL A 74 4.07 8.12 -6.65
C VAL A 74 4.95 9.11 -7.41
N GLU A 75 5.73 9.95 -6.72
CA GLU A 75 6.66 10.89 -7.36
C GLU A 75 7.73 10.17 -8.17
N VAL A 76 8.43 9.19 -7.57
CA VAL A 76 9.47 8.43 -8.26
C VAL A 76 8.90 7.68 -9.46
N GLN A 77 7.76 7.00 -9.30
CA GLN A 77 7.10 6.29 -10.40
C GLN A 77 6.65 7.22 -11.53
N SER A 78 6.15 8.42 -11.20
CA SER A 78 5.75 9.42 -12.19
C SER A 78 6.95 9.89 -13.02
N ALA A 79 8.09 10.18 -12.39
CA ALA A 79 9.32 10.55 -13.08
C ALA A 79 9.81 9.42 -14.01
N LEU A 80 9.86 8.19 -13.51
CA LEU A 80 10.27 7.01 -14.30
C LEU A 80 9.37 6.78 -15.52
N ASN A 81 8.06 6.95 -15.38
CA ASN A 81 7.11 6.83 -16.48
C ASN A 81 7.29 7.90 -17.57
N GLN A 82 7.85 9.05 -17.21
CA GLN A 82 8.21 10.14 -18.13
C GLN A 82 9.62 10.01 -18.69
N GLY A 83 10.37 8.94 -18.36
CA GLY A 83 11.76 8.74 -18.76
C GLY A 83 12.74 9.68 -18.04
N ALA A 84 12.32 10.26 -16.92
CA ALA A 84 13.11 11.15 -16.07
C ALA A 84 13.56 10.46 -14.78
N THR A 85 14.40 11.14 -14.01
CA THR A 85 14.80 10.72 -12.66
C THR A 85 14.24 11.72 -11.66
N SER A 86 13.58 11.21 -10.60
CA SER A 86 13.11 12.03 -9.48
C SER A 86 14.30 12.49 -8.63
N PRO A 87 14.21 13.65 -7.95
CA PRO A 87 15.14 14.01 -6.88
C PRO A 87 15.23 12.98 -5.76
N LEU A 88 14.16 12.18 -5.56
CA LEU A 88 14.11 11.09 -4.59
C LEU A 88 14.83 9.82 -5.08
N GLY A 89 15.20 9.73 -6.35
CA GLY A 89 15.92 8.61 -6.92
C GLY A 89 15.26 7.96 -8.14
N GLY A 90 15.65 6.73 -8.44
CA GLY A 90 15.21 5.96 -9.61
C GLY A 90 14.54 4.65 -9.24
N LEU A 91 14.72 3.63 -10.09
CA LEU A 91 14.10 2.33 -9.91
C LEU A 91 14.48 1.62 -8.58
N PRO A 92 15.73 1.67 -8.10
CA PRO A 92 16.08 1.07 -6.81
C PRO A 92 15.28 1.70 -5.65
N GLU A 93 15.15 3.03 -5.65
CA GLU A 93 14.41 3.78 -4.63
C GLU A 93 12.91 3.46 -4.69
N ALA A 94 12.34 3.36 -5.90
CA ALA A 94 10.95 2.92 -6.06
C ALA A 94 10.74 1.54 -5.43
N LYS A 95 11.65 0.60 -5.63
CA LYS A 95 11.57 -0.74 -5.03
C LYS A 95 11.73 -0.73 -3.52
N ALA A 96 12.59 0.11 -2.98
CA ALA A 96 12.74 0.29 -1.54
C ALA A 96 11.46 0.88 -0.91
N LEU A 97 10.86 1.88 -1.55
CA LEU A 97 9.59 2.48 -1.11
C LEU A 97 8.42 1.48 -1.18
N GLU A 98 8.33 0.68 -2.25
CA GLU A 98 7.33 -0.40 -2.36
C GLU A 98 7.49 -1.41 -1.21
N ALA A 99 8.71 -1.84 -0.91
CA ALA A 99 8.98 -2.77 0.19
C ALA A 99 8.62 -2.15 1.55
N ARG A 100 8.97 -0.88 1.78
CA ARG A 100 8.63 -0.17 3.02
C ARG A 100 7.13 -0.02 3.19
N LEU A 101 6.42 0.38 2.13
CA LEU A 101 4.96 0.48 2.17
C LEU A 101 4.33 -0.89 2.50
N SER A 102 4.80 -1.96 1.88
CA SER A 102 4.32 -3.32 2.15
C SER A 102 4.54 -3.74 3.59
N GLU A 103 5.68 -3.39 4.19
CA GLU A 103 5.98 -3.65 5.60
C GLU A 103 5.00 -2.91 6.53
N ILE A 104 4.76 -1.63 6.28
CA ILE A 104 3.81 -0.82 7.07
C ILE A 104 2.39 -1.39 6.98
N LEU A 105 1.94 -1.71 5.76
CA LEU A 105 0.61 -2.30 5.55
C LEU A 105 0.47 -3.68 6.20
N GLY A 106 1.55 -4.48 6.20
CA GLY A 106 1.61 -5.78 6.86
C GLY A 106 1.48 -5.67 8.39
N TRP A 107 1.99 -4.60 8.98
CA TRP A 107 1.84 -4.34 10.41
C TRP A 107 0.37 -4.23 10.82
N PHE A 108 -0.46 -3.50 10.06
CA PHE A 108 -1.89 -3.41 10.36
C PHE A 108 -2.56 -4.79 10.44
N SER A 109 -2.25 -5.67 9.48
CA SER A 109 -2.77 -7.03 9.49
C SER A 109 -2.25 -7.88 10.67
N THR A 110 -0.98 -7.65 11.08
CA THR A 110 -0.39 -8.34 12.24
C THR A 110 -1.06 -7.93 13.54
N GLU A 111 -1.48 -6.67 13.66
CA GLU A 111 -2.25 -6.16 14.79
C GLU A 111 -3.74 -6.56 14.75
N GLY A 112 -4.17 -7.37 13.77
CA GLY A 112 -5.54 -7.84 13.66
C GLY A 112 -6.50 -6.86 13.01
N LEU A 113 -5.99 -5.83 12.32
CA LEU A 113 -6.79 -4.86 11.60
C LEU A 113 -7.07 -5.32 10.17
N ASP A 114 -8.29 -5.09 9.72
CA ASP A 114 -8.70 -5.32 8.34
C ASP A 114 -8.37 -4.11 7.46
N LEU A 115 -7.40 -4.25 6.56
CA LEU A 115 -7.08 -3.22 5.58
C LEU A 115 -8.09 -3.26 4.42
N LYS A 116 -8.96 -2.26 4.33
CA LYS A 116 -10.01 -2.15 3.30
C LYS A 116 -9.61 -1.25 2.12
N GLY A 117 -8.71 -0.29 2.34
CA GLY A 117 -8.20 0.62 1.32
C GLY A 117 -6.81 1.14 1.65
N ILE A 118 -6.02 1.46 0.61
CA ILE A 118 -4.65 1.97 0.75
C ILE A 118 -4.49 3.42 0.26
N ALA A 119 -5.47 3.96 -0.44
CA ALA A 119 -5.49 5.34 -0.94
C ALA A 119 -6.95 5.82 -1.14
N PRO A 120 -7.59 6.40 -0.14
CA PRO A 120 -7.10 6.62 1.23
C PRO A 120 -6.99 5.32 2.03
N LEU A 121 -6.18 5.35 3.11
CA LEU A 121 -6.14 4.25 4.07
C LEU A 121 -7.50 4.12 4.75
N LEU A 122 -8.03 2.91 4.74
CA LEU A 122 -9.27 2.54 5.41
C LEU A 122 -9.03 1.26 6.19
N LEU A 123 -9.21 1.32 7.50
CA LEU A 123 -8.95 0.24 8.43
C LEU A 123 -10.19 -0.04 9.27
N ASP A 124 -10.50 -1.31 9.41
CA ASP A 124 -11.56 -1.78 10.29
C ASP A 124 -10.97 -2.63 11.41
N PHE A 125 -11.45 -2.42 12.64
CA PHE A 125 -11.16 -3.24 13.80
C PHE A 125 -12.36 -4.18 14.01
N PRO A 126 -12.22 -5.49 13.82
CA PRO A 126 -13.24 -6.44 14.24
C PRO A 126 -13.50 -6.30 15.74
N ALA A 127 -14.72 -5.99 16.13
CA ALA A 127 -15.06 -5.63 17.50
C ALA A 127 -16.44 -6.15 17.92
N GLU A 128 -16.68 -6.12 19.22
CA GLU A 128 -17.99 -6.34 19.81
C GLU A 128 -18.44 -5.04 20.52
N LEU A 129 -19.66 -4.60 20.24
CA LEU A 129 -20.27 -3.43 20.84
C LEU A 129 -21.69 -3.78 21.26
N ASP A 130 -21.98 -3.71 22.56
CA ASP A 130 -23.29 -4.04 23.15
C ASP A 130 -23.80 -5.45 22.79
N GLY A 131 -22.88 -6.41 22.59
CA GLY A 131 -23.19 -7.80 22.22
C GLY A 131 -23.37 -8.03 20.70
N ASP A 132 -23.27 -7.00 19.90
CA ASP A 132 -23.28 -7.09 18.44
C ASP A 132 -21.86 -7.11 17.88
N THR A 133 -21.61 -7.97 16.88
CA THR A 133 -20.37 -7.92 16.07
C THR A 133 -20.41 -6.69 15.17
N VAL A 134 -19.40 -5.86 15.27
CA VAL A 134 -19.24 -4.62 14.50
C VAL A 134 -17.84 -4.47 13.96
N LEU A 135 -17.64 -3.52 13.07
CA LEU A 135 -16.34 -3.07 12.60
C LEU A 135 -16.16 -1.62 13.03
N LEU A 136 -15.24 -1.36 13.99
CA LEU A 136 -14.86 0.01 14.31
C LEU A 136 -14.00 0.52 13.17
N CYS A 137 -14.38 1.63 12.57
CA CYS A 137 -13.86 2.04 11.28
C CYS A 137 -13.07 3.34 11.40
N TRP A 138 -11.83 3.31 10.91
CA TRP A 138 -10.95 4.48 10.83
C TRP A 138 -10.60 4.78 9.37
N LEU A 139 -10.69 6.05 9.00
CA LEU A 139 -10.32 6.57 7.69
C LEU A 139 -9.13 7.52 7.81
N GLU A 140 -8.23 7.47 6.83
CA GLU A 140 -7.09 8.40 6.71
C GLU A 140 -7.50 9.85 6.96
N GLY A 141 -6.77 10.52 7.87
CA GLY A 141 -7.06 11.89 8.31
C GLY A 141 -7.89 12.00 9.58
N GLU A 142 -8.57 10.96 10.01
CA GLU A 142 -9.26 10.94 11.30
C GLU A 142 -8.22 10.83 12.43
N ARG A 143 -8.37 11.60 13.53
CA ARG A 143 -7.45 11.58 14.68
C ARG A 143 -7.92 10.68 15.80
N GLU A 144 -9.17 10.24 15.74
CA GLU A 144 -9.81 9.44 16.77
C GLU A 144 -10.70 8.37 16.13
N LEU A 145 -10.91 7.28 16.86
CA LEU A 145 -11.83 6.23 16.48
C LEU A 145 -13.25 6.62 16.91
N ARG A 146 -14.04 7.11 15.95
CA ARG A 146 -15.39 7.68 16.20
C ARG A 146 -16.51 6.91 15.55
N TRP A 147 -16.20 6.00 14.63
CA TRP A 147 -17.17 5.39 13.75
C TRP A 147 -17.16 3.88 13.83
N TYR A 148 -18.32 3.28 13.63
CA TYR A 148 -18.48 1.84 13.43
C TYR A 148 -19.52 1.57 12.36
N HIS A 149 -19.50 0.37 11.81
CA HIS A 149 -20.58 -0.14 10.97
C HIS A 149 -20.77 -1.65 11.22
N LYS A 150 -21.95 -2.17 10.86
CA LYS A 150 -22.15 -3.61 10.82
C LYS A 150 -21.47 -4.19 9.58
N PRO A 151 -21.00 -5.46 9.62
CA PRO A 151 -20.29 -6.08 8.48
C PRO A 151 -21.07 -6.00 7.17
N GLU A 152 -22.40 -6.16 7.23
CA GLU A 152 -23.30 -6.15 6.08
C GLU A 152 -23.55 -4.76 5.46
N HIS A 153 -23.26 -3.67 6.20
CA HIS A 153 -23.52 -2.31 5.73
C HIS A 153 -22.28 -1.62 5.13
N GLY A 154 -21.08 -2.13 5.44
CA GLY A 154 -19.82 -1.58 4.98
C GLY A 154 -19.63 -0.11 5.35
N PHE A 155 -18.65 0.54 4.72
CA PHE A 155 -18.29 1.94 4.97
C PHE A 155 -19.47 2.93 4.84
N ALA A 156 -20.35 2.72 3.88
CA ALA A 156 -21.52 3.60 3.69
C ALA A 156 -22.51 3.57 4.87
N GLY A 157 -22.46 2.50 5.68
CA GLY A 157 -23.31 2.33 6.87
C GLY A 157 -22.68 2.84 8.16
N ARG A 158 -21.61 3.65 8.10
CA ARG A 158 -20.93 4.21 9.29
C ARG A 158 -21.89 4.97 10.19
N ARG A 159 -21.77 4.71 11.49
CA ARG A 159 -22.51 5.38 12.56
C ARG A 159 -21.54 5.83 13.64
N PRO A 160 -21.83 6.90 14.37
CA PRO A 160 -20.99 7.31 15.50
C PRO A 160 -21.03 6.26 16.61
N ILE A 161 -19.86 5.98 17.18
CA ILE A 161 -19.76 5.13 18.37
C ILE A 161 -20.48 5.81 19.53
N PRO A 162 -21.36 5.10 20.27
CA PRO A 162 -22.07 5.68 21.41
C PRO A 162 -21.13 6.34 22.41
N GLY A 163 -21.45 7.54 22.87
CA GLY A 163 -20.64 8.31 23.82
C GLY A 163 -19.46 9.07 23.24
N THR A 164 -19.24 9.07 21.92
CA THR A 164 -18.15 9.80 21.25
C THR A 164 -18.60 11.11 20.60
N VAL A 165 -19.89 11.39 20.55
CA VAL A 165 -20.44 12.64 20.01
C VAL A 165 -20.63 13.61 21.15
N GLY A 166 -19.73 14.58 21.26
CA GLY A 166 -19.78 15.75 22.12
C GLY A 166 -19.35 16.97 21.33
#